data_e7776ebc63f4ef21cd103da0a6bc64e8
#
_entry.id   e7776ebc63f4ef21cd103da0a6bc64e8
#
_cell.length_a   1.000
_cell.length_b   1.000
_cell.length_c   1.000
_cell.angle_alpha   90.00
_cell.angle_beta   90.00
_cell.angle_gamma   90.00
#
_symmetry.space_group_name_H-M   'P 1'
#
loop_
_entity.id
_entity.type
_entity.pdbx_description
1 polymer ?
#
loop_
_entity_poly.entity_id
_entity_poly.type
_entity_poly.pdbx_seq_one_letter_code
_entity_poly.pdbx_strand_id
1 'polypeptide(L)'
;KSLPAPVVKLGTINFTGEISGFFDNLVAFGKLSSSIGSIQTDLIFGSNKDKNIAAYLRGRIASSNLQLHELFGENNPFGEARFDINIDTRRPVGGNFSGNIQAQVKEFDYKAYKYKDINLSGNFKKSSFDGTIHVNDPNGELYAQGIFQHQGQNSLFNFTARLDHFRPDRLNLTDKYEAPNISLALNADFTGDNIDNLEGSITLDSLSFETTPSSFFLKKFEVVASGHSLDRQLTITSDILN
;
A
#
# COMPACT_ATOMS: atom_id res chain seq x y z
N LYS A 1 31.96 0.39 10.78
CA LYS A 1 30.74 0.75 10.03
C LYS A 1 29.66 1.00 11.08
N SER A 2 29.08 2.19 11.11
CA SER A 2 27.95 2.48 11.98
C SER A 2 26.71 1.68 11.53
N LEU A 3 25.90 1.22 12.48
CA LEU A 3 24.62 0.58 12.20
C LEU A 3 23.67 1.62 11.53
N PRO A 4 22.79 1.18 10.61
CA PRO A 4 21.76 2.06 10.06
C PRO A 4 20.90 2.68 11.15
N ALA A 5 20.52 3.95 11.00
CA ALA A 5 19.75 4.69 12.01
C ALA A 5 18.48 3.97 12.52
N PRO A 6 17.68 3.26 11.69
CA PRO A 6 16.54 2.49 12.18
C PRO A 6 16.92 1.36 13.14
N VAL A 7 18.10 0.71 12.92
CA VAL A 7 18.58 -0.38 13.78
C VAL A 7 19.02 0.13 15.16
N VAL A 8 19.58 1.34 15.22
CA VAL A 8 19.97 1.97 16.50
C VAL A 8 18.76 2.26 17.37
N LYS A 9 17.63 2.62 16.78
CA LYS A 9 16.36 2.90 17.49
C LYS A 9 15.71 1.66 18.09
N LEU A 10 16.06 0.46 17.64
CA LEU A 10 15.55 -0.80 18.21
C LEU A 10 16.03 -1.02 19.66
N GLY A 11 17.02 -0.28 20.13
CA GLY A 11 17.59 -0.44 21.48
C GLY A 11 18.22 -1.81 21.66
N THR A 12 18.02 -2.42 22.83
CA THR A 12 18.50 -3.78 23.09
C THR A 12 17.65 -4.78 22.33
N ILE A 13 18.31 -5.54 21.46
CA ILE A 13 17.66 -6.60 20.64
C ILE A 13 17.97 -7.95 21.29
N ASN A 14 16.91 -8.69 21.62
CA ASN A 14 16.98 -10.08 22.06
C ASN A 14 16.39 -10.97 20.97
N PHE A 15 17.18 -11.94 20.50
CA PHE A 15 16.72 -12.96 19.58
C PHE A 15 16.62 -14.30 20.30
N THR A 16 15.47 -14.94 20.19
CA THR A 16 15.23 -16.29 20.71
C THR A 16 14.79 -17.16 19.54
N GLY A 17 15.60 -18.12 19.17
CA GLY A 17 15.35 -18.97 18.00
C GLY A 17 16.63 -19.56 17.45
N GLU A 18 16.58 -19.96 16.19
CA GLU A 18 17.67 -20.60 15.47
C GLU A 18 18.07 -19.73 14.26
N ILE A 19 19.36 -19.53 14.10
CA ILE A 19 19.97 -18.98 12.88
C ILE A 19 20.91 -20.04 12.36
N SER A 20 20.70 -20.51 11.15
CA SER A 20 21.49 -21.57 10.53
C SER A 20 21.79 -21.26 9.07
N GLY A 21 22.80 -21.92 8.52
CA GLY A 21 23.19 -21.79 7.13
C GLY A 21 24.51 -21.06 6.92
N PHE A 22 24.76 -20.63 5.69
CA PHE A 22 25.94 -19.89 5.27
C PHE A 22 25.55 -18.44 4.90
N PHE A 23 26.53 -17.56 4.75
CA PHE A 23 26.28 -16.13 4.43
C PHE A 23 25.52 -15.90 3.13
N ASP A 24 25.51 -16.85 2.22
CA ASP A 24 24.78 -16.83 0.96
C ASP A 24 23.41 -17.54 1.04
N ASN A 25 23.12 -18.21 2.15
CA ASN A 25 21.83 -18.87 2.40
C ASN A 25 21.62 -19.04 3.92
N LEU A 26 21.06 -18.02 4.56
CA LEU A 26 20.75 -17.99 5.98
C LEU A 26 19.27 -18.22 6.22
N VAL A 27 18.99 -19.03 7.22
CA VAL A 27 17.64 -19.27 7.77
C VAL A 27 17.59 -18.63 9.14
N ALA A 28 16.57 -17.81 9.40
CA ALA A 28 16.30 -17.21 10.69
C ALA A 28 14.87 -17.57 11.13
N PHE A 29 14.76 -18.49 12.08
CA PHE A 29 13.50 -18.89 12.67
C PHE A 29 13.48 -18.52 14.15
N GLY A 30 12.53 -17.67 14.56
CA GLY A 30 12.45 -17.28 15.96
C GLY A 30 11.72 -15.97 16.22
N LYS A 31 11.94 -15.45 17.40
CA LYS A 31 11.37 -14.18 17.87
C LYS A 31 12.48 -13.18 18.15
N LEU A 32 12.39 -12.05 17.51
CA LEU A 32 13.17 -10.86 17.79
C LEU A 32 12.34 -9.95 18.69
N SER A 33 12.86 -9.57 19.85
CA SER A 33 12.20 -8.67 20.79
C SER A 33 13.09 -7.46 21.04
N SER A 34 12.49 -6.30 21.11
CA SER A 34 13.16 -5.02 21.37
C SER A 34 12.26 -4.09 22.19
N SER A 35 12.73 -2.90 22.53
CA SER A 35 11.94 -1.89 23.23
C SER A 35 10.70 -1.44 22.45
N ILE A 36 10.75 -1.54 21.12
CA ILE A 36 9.66 -1.10 20.22
C ILE A 36 8.67 -2.21 19.86
N GLY A 37 8.82 -3.41 20.42
CA GLY A 37 7.95 -4.53 20.17
C GLY A 37 8.66 -5.81 19.78
N SER A 38 7.89 -6.77 19.27
CA SER A 38 8.43 -8.07 18.88
C SER A 38 8.00 -8.48 17.48
N ILE A 39 8.92 -9.14 16.78
CA ILE A 39 8.72 -9.68 15.44
C ILE A 39 9.01 -11.18 15.48
N GLN A 40 8.09 -11.98 15.00
CA GLN A 40 8.30 -13.39 14.71
C GLN A 40 8.80 -13.51 13.28
N THR A 41 9.82 -14.32 13.08
CA THR A 41 10.44 -14.54 11.77
C THR A 41 10.51 -16.01 11.44
N ASP A 42 10.22 -16.33 10.19
CA ASP A 42 10.53 -17.59 9.54
C ASP A 42 11.03 -17.22 8.14
N LEU A 43 12.31 -16.86 8.06
CA LEU A 43 12.89 -16.22 6.91
C LEU A 43 14.09 -16.99 6.38
N ILE A 44 14.17 -17.05 5.07
CA ILE A 44 15.37 -17.45 4.33
C ILE A 44 15.84 -16.23 3.56
N PHE A 45 17.10 -15.88 3.72
CA PHE A 45 17.70 -14.78 2.97
C PHE A 45 19.12 -15.10 2.55
N GLY A 46 19.53 -14.54 1.42
CA GLY A 46 20.86 -14.83 0.90
C GLY A 46 21.08 -14.26 -0.49
N SER A 47 21.98 -14.91 -1.22
CA SER A 47 22.35 -14.57 -2.58
C SER A 47 22.61 -15.86 -3.39
N ASN A 48 22.57 -15.77 -4.71
CA ASN A 48 22.94 -16.88 -5.58
C ASN A 48 23.65 -16.33 -6.83
N LYS A 49 24.98 -16.41 -6.82
CA LYS A 49 25.80 -15.87 -7.92
C LYS A 49 25.61 -16.63 -9.22
N ASP A 50 25.41 -17.93 -9.17
CA ASP A 50 25.22 -18.79 -10.37
C ASP A 50 23.91 -18.44 -11.10
N LYS A 51 22.89 -17.98 -10.34
CA LYS A 51 21.61 -17.51 -10.88
C LYS A 51 21.54 -16.00 -11.08
N ASN A 52 22.66 -15.29 -10.97
CA ASN A 52 22.73 -13.82 -11.05
C ASN A 52 21.82 -13.11 -10.04
N ILE A 53 21.63 -13.67 -8.84
CA ILE A 53 20.82 -13.12 -7.76
C ILE A 53 21.73 -12.51 -6.71
N ALA A 54 21.69 -11.17 -6.59
CA ALA A 54 22.47 -10.42 -5.61
C ALA A 54 21.90 -10.54 -4.19
N ALA A 55 20.56 -10.66 -4.09
CA ALA A 55 19.89 -10.89 -2.82
C ALA A 55 18.52 -11.53 -3.03
N TYR A 56 18.08 -12.34 -2.11
CA TYR A 56 16.69 -12.81 -1.99
C TYR A 56 16.27 -12.80 -0.53
N LEU A 57 14.96 -12.66 -0.32
CA LEU A 57 14.32 -12.76 0.98
C LEU A 57 13.00 -13.49 0.77
N ARG A 58 12.79 -14.56 1.52
CA ARG A 58 11.60 -15.40 1.42
C ARG A 58 11.16 -15.84 2.79
N GLY A 59 9.85 -15.87 3.02
CA GLY A 59 9.25 -16.42 4.22
C GLY A 59 8.27 -15.48 4.90
N ARG A 60 8.08 -15.65 6.20
CA ARG A 60 7.04 -14.98 7.00
C ARG A 60 7.64 -14.04 8.04
N ILE A 61 7.00 -12.89 8.20
CA ILE A 61 7.26 -11.92 9.25
C ILE A 61 5.93 -11.57 9.90
N ALA A 62 5.83 -11.70 11.23
CA ALA A 62 4.61 -11.32 11.94
C ALA A 62 4.93 -10.51 13.19
N SER A 63 4.06 -9.57 13.53
CA SER A 63 4.13 -8.81 14.77
C SER A 63 2.74 -8.62 15.37
N SER A 64 2.68 -8.63 16.70
CA SER A 64 1.47 -8.34 17.45
C SER A 64 1.45 -6.95 18.09
N ASN A 65 2.59 -6.24 18.10
CA ASN A 65 2.73 -5.00 18.86
C ASN A 65 3.94 -4.15 18.44
N LEU A 66 4.15 -3.95 17.14
CA LEU A 66 5.28 -3.15 16.67
C LEU A 66 4.97 -1.65 16.76
N GLN A 67 5.76 -0.90 17.53
CA GLN A 67 5.62 0.55 17.71
C GLN A 67 6.33 1.30 16.59
N LEU A 68 5.61 1.68 15.54
CA LEU A 68 6.18 2.28 14.33
C LEU A 68 6.67 3.72 14.57
N HIS A 69 6.03 4.47 15.49
CA HIS A 69 6.46 5.83 15.80
C HIS A 69 7.89 5.88 16.35
N GLU A 70 8.30 4.87 17.10
CA GLU A 70 9.68 4.76 17.59
C GLU A 70 10.68 4.53 16.45
N LEU A 71 10.29 3.74 15.44
CA LEU A 71 11.14 3.49 14.26
C LEU A 71 11.33 4.74 13.40
N PHE A 72 10.20 5.43 13.10
CA PHE A 72 10.18 6.54 12.15
C PHE A 72 10.42 7.90 12.79
N GLY A 73 10.38 7.99 14.13
CA GLY A 73 10.59 9.21 14.92
C GLY A 73 9.28 9.89 15.33
N GLU A 74 9.38 10.82 16.29
CA GLU A 74 8.22 11.41 16.99
C GLU A 74 7.27 12.23 16.10
N ASN A 75 7.74 12.75 14.98
CA ASN A 75 6.95 13.61 14.08
C ASN A 75 6.18 12.84 13.01
N ASN A 76 6.08 11.53 13.10
CA ASN A 76 5.30 10.74 12.14
C ASN A 76 3.92 10.38 12.72
N PRO A 77 2.90 10.15 11.83
CA PRO A 77 1.54 9.86 12.26
C PRO A 77 1.29 8.39 12.60
N PHE A 78 2.32 7.54 12.56
CA PHE A 78 2.17 6.09 12.75
C PHE A 78 2.24 5.72 14.23
N GLY A 79 1.36 4.81 14.67
CA GLY A 79 1.37 4.23 16.01
C GLY A 79 1.78 2.76 16.00
N GLU A 80 0.97 1.92 16.61
CA GLU A 80 1.20 0.47 16.67
C GLU A 80 0.73 -0.24 15.40
N ALA A 81 1.45 -1.30 15.02
CA ALA A 81 1.04 -2.20 13.95
C ALA A 81 1.02 -3.66 14.39
N ARG A 82 -0.01 -4.37 13.94
CA ARG A 82 -0.23 -5.80 14.14
C ARG A 82 -0.45 -6.47 12.79
N PHE A 83 0.49 -7.29 12.36
CA PHE A 83 0.50 -7.83 10.99
C PHE A 83 1.08 -9.24 10.89
N ASP A 84 0.76 -9.87 9.77
CA ASP A 84 1.32 -11.13 9.30
C ASP A 84 1.61 -11.01 7.80
N ILE A 85 2.86 -11.14 7.40
CA ILE A 85 3.32 -10.89 6.04
C ILE A 85 4.11 -12.10 5.54
N ASN A 86 3.70 -12.64 4.40
CA ASN A 86 4.49 -13.58 3.61
C ASN A 86 5.11 -12.83 2.42
N ILE A 87 6.39 -13.04 2.21
CA ILE A 87 7.15 -12.39 1.14
C ILE A 87 8.05 -13.41 0.42
N ASP A 88 8.12 -13.29 -0.90
CA ASP A 88 9.11 -13.96 -1.75
C ASP A 88 9.67 -12.95 -2.72
N THR A 89 10.88 -12.49 -2.48
CA THR A 89 11.50 -11.41 -3.25
C THR A 89 12.92 -11.73 -3.62
N ARG A 90 13.35 -11.20 -4.76
CA ARG A 90 14.70 -11.32 -5.28
C ARG A 90 15.16 -10.03 -5.93
N ARG A 91 16.45 -9.80 -5.88
CA ARG A 91 17.14 -8.71 -6.57
C ARG A 91 18.25 -9.28 -7.45
N PRO A 92 18.16 -9.16 -8.77
CA PRO A 92 19.28 -9.48 -9.68
C PRO A 92 20.48 -8.56 -9.42
N VAL A 93 21.66 -8.97 -9.84
CA VAL A 93 22.86 -8.10 -9.84
C VAL A 93 22.59 -6.88 -10.73
N GLY A 94 22.81 -5.68 -10.19
CA GLY A 94 22.51 -4.42 -10.88
C GLY A 94 21.04 -4.07 -11.05
N GLY A 95 20.12 -4.92 -10.55
CA GLY A 95 18.67 -4.72 -10.67
C GLY A 95 18.00 -4.25 -9.38
N ASN A 96 16.66 -4.10 -9.44
CA ASN A 96 15.81 -3.77 -8.32
C ASN A 96 15.17 -5.02 -7.72
N PHE A 97 14.68 -4.90 -6.49
CA PHE A 97 13.85 -5.95 -5.89
C PHE A 97 12.55 -6.13 -6.67
N SER A 98 12.17 -7.40 -6.82
CA SER A 98 10.87 -7.81 -7.34
C SER A 98 10.44 -9.10 -6.66
N GLY A 99 9.14 -9.32 -6.58
CA GLY A 99 8.61 -10.51 -5.93
C GLY A 99 7.12 -10.40 -5.67
N ASN A 100 6.63 -11.29 -4.83
CA ASN A 100 5.26 -11.27 -4.36
C ASN A 100 5.20 -10.99 -2.86
N ILE A 101 4.07 -10.46 -2.45
CA ILE A 101 3.73 -10.16 -1.06
C ILE A 101 2.29 -10.57 -0.80
N GLN A 102 2.06 -11.16 0.36
CA GLN A 102 0.74 -11.37 0.95
C GLN A 102 0.81 -10.84 2.37
N ALA A 103 0.04 -9.83 2.68
CA ALA A 103 0.03 -9.18 3.98
C ALA A 103 -1.38 -9.12 4.54
N GLN A 104 -1.52 -9.51 5.79
CA GLN A 104 -2.68 -9.28 6.61
C GLN A 104 -2.29 -8.35 7.75
N VAL A 105 -2.82 -7.14 7.74
CA VAL A 105 -2.65 -6.16 8.81
C VAL A 105 -3.95 -6.12 9.61
N LYS A 106 -3.92 -6.69 10.80
CA LYS A 106 -5.11 -6.76 11.69
C LYS A 106 -5.45 -5.41 12.27
N GLU A 107 -4.41 -4.66 12.65
CA GLU A 107 -4.54 -3.32 13.21
C GLU A 107 -3.34 -2.47 12.78
N PHE A 108 -3.60 -1.22 12.47
CA PHE A 108 -2.59 -0.24 12.09
C PHE A 108 -3.00 1.15 12.56
N ASP A 109 -2.26 1.70 13.49
CA ASP A 109 -2.53 3.05 14.02
C ASP A 109 -1.92 4.11 13.09
N TYR A 110 -2.78 4.98 12.57
CA TYR A 110 -2.39 6.13 11.77
C TYR A 110 -3.23 7.35 12.14
N LYS A 111 -2.60 8.47 12.43
CA LYS A 111 -3.26 9.70 12.88
C LYS A 111 -4.23 9.48 14.05
N ALA A 112 -3.80 8.68 15.03
CA ALA A 112 -4.60 8.32 16.22
C ALA A 112 -5.92 7.56 15.88
N TYR A 113 -6.06 7.01 14.69
CA TYR A 113 -7.10 6.08 14.32
C TYR A 113 -6.53 4.68 14.10
N LYS A 114 -7.21 3.67 14.60
CA LYS A 114 -6.82 2.26 14.48
C LYS A 114 -7.55 1.60 13.32
N TYR A 115 -6.94 1.62 12.16
CA TYR A 115 -7.41 0.91 10.97
C TYR A 115 -7.39 -0.60 11.19
N LYS A 116 -8.38 -1.30 10.65
CA LYS A 116 -8.57 -2.73 10.85
C LYS A 116 -8.64 -3.49 9.54
N ASP A 117 -8.27 -4.78 9.64
CA ASP A 117 -8.47 -5.80 8.61
C ASP A 117 -8.06 -5.37 7.19
N ILE A 118 -6.79 -4.95 7.06
CA ILE A 118 -6.20 -4.61 5.76
C ILE A 118 -5.52 -5.87 5.20
N ASN A 119 -5.94 -6.29 4.02
CA ASN A 119 -5.34 -7.39 3.28
C ASN A 119 -4.73 -6.86 1.99
N LEU A 120 -3.50 -7.24 1.72
CA LEU A 120 -2.75 -6.89 0.52
C LEU A 120 -2.19 -8.17 -0.09
N SER A 121 -2.38 -8.36 -1.39
CA SER A 121 -1.71 -9.44 -2.12
C SER A 121 -1.36 -9.02 -3.52
N GLY A 122 -0.17 -9.35 -3.98
CA GLY A 122 0.25 -8.98 -5.33
C GLY A 122 1.73 -9.14 -5.58
N ASN A 123 2.11 -8.72 -6.79
CA ASN A 123 3.47 -8.70 -7.25
C ASN A 123 3.99 -7.25 -7.30
N PHE A 124 5.23 -7.07 -6.92
CA PHE A 124 5.88 -5.77 -7.02
C PHE A 124 7.20 -5.86 -7.79
N LYS A 125 7.52 -4.81 -8.50
CA LYS A 125 8.78 -4.66 -9.22
C LYS A 125 9.12 -3.19 -9.35
N LYS A 126 10.23 -2.74 -8.74
CA LYS A 126 10.63 -1.33 -8.72
C LYS A 126 9.50 -0.46 -8.16
N SER A 127 8.89 0.38 -9.00
CA SER A 127 7.78 1.29 -8.68
C SER A 127 6.42 0.80 -9.17
N SER A 128 6.28 -0.49 -9.45
CA SER A 128 5.06 -1.13 -9.91
C SER A 128 4.54 -2.11 -8.86
N PHE A 129 3.23 -2.10 -8.68
CA PHE A 129 2.47 -3.08 -7.92
C PHE A 129 1.31 -3.57 -8.77
N ASP A 130 1.14 -4.88 -8.86
CA ASP A 130 0.03 -5.56 -9.53
C ASP A 130 -0.61 -6.50 -8.52
N GLY A 131 -1.82 -6.17 -8.07
CA GLY A 131 -2.43 -6.93 -7.00
C GLY A 131 -3.75 -6.36 -6.51
N THR A 132 -4.11 -6.79 -5.30
CA THR A 132 -5.38 -6.50 -4.63
C THR A 132 -5.12 -5.89 -3.27
N ILE A 133 -5.90 -4.88 -2.92
CA ILE A 133 -6.00 -4.30 -1.58
C ILE A 133 -7.45 -4.42 -1.13
N HIS A 134 -7.68 -4.99 0.03
CA HIS A 134 -8.98 -5.03 0.68
C HIS A 134 -8.86 -4.54 2.12
N VAL A 135 -9.59 -3.50 2.45
CA VAL A 135 -9.73 -2.94 3.80
C VAL A 135 -11.16 -3.17 4.25
N ASN A 136 -11.35 -3.82 5.38
CA ASN A 136 -12.65 -4.06 5.99
C ASN A 136 -12.69 -3.39 7.39
N ASP A 137 -12.77 -2.07 7.37
CA ASP A 137 -12.83 -1.24 8.59
C ASP A 137 -14.28 -0.86 8.89
N PRO A 138 -14.70 -0.79 10.18
CA PRO A 138 -16.04 -0.36 10.54
C PRO A 138 -16.46 1.02 10.01
N ASN A 139 -15.50 1.87 9.66
CA ASN A 139 -15.73 3.21 9.12
C ASN A 139 -15.40 3.35 7.62
N GLY A 140 -15.24 2.23 6.91
CA GLY A 140 -15.08 2.24 5.46
C GLY A 140 -14.51 0.95 4.91
N GLU A 141 -15.17 0.41 3.88
CA GLU A 141 -14.67 -0.74 3.14
C GLU A 141 -14.06 -0.28 1.83
N LEU A 142 -12.83 -0.69 1.55
CA LEU A 142 -12.13 -0.45 0.28
C LEU A 142 -11.76 -1.78 -0.34
N TYR A 143 -12.13 -1.98 -1.58
CA TYR A 143 -11.57 -3.01 -2.45
C TYR A 143 -10.96 -2.36 -3.68
N ALA A 144 -9.70 -2.66 -3.97
CA ALA A 144 -9.05 -2.22 -5.18
C ALA A 144 -8.19 -3.35 -5.76
N GLN A 145 -8.22 -3.48 -7.09
CA GLN A 145 -7.47 -4.50 -7.82
C GLN A 145 -6.95 -3.92 -9.13
N GLY A 146 -5.69 -4.20 -9.43
CA GLY A 146 -5.09 -3.82 -10.71
C GLY A 146 -3.62 -3.46 -10.60
N ILE A 147 -3.16 -2.70 -11.60
CA ILE A 147 -1.77 -2.31 -11.78
C ILE A 147 -1.61 -0.83 -11.44
N PHE A 148 -0.66 -0.58 -10.54
CA PHE A 148 -0.22 0.76 -10.14
C PHE A 148 1.27 0.87 -10.44
N GLN A 149 1.66 1.71 -11.38
CA GLN A 149 3.06 1.94 -11.72
C GLN A 149 3.35 3.43 -11.75
N HIS A 150 4.26 3.89 -10.89
CA HIS A 150 4.68 5.29 -10.88
C HIS A 150 6.07 5.44 -11.50
N GLN A 151 6.16 6.12 -12.64
CA GLN A 151 7.39 6.42 -13.38
C GLN A 151 7.41 7.85 -13.93
N GLY A 152 7.03 8.85 -13.13
CA GLY A 152 6.84 10.22 -13.60
C GLY A 152 5.82 10.26 -14.74
N GLN A 153 6.13 10.93 -15.83
CA GLN A 153 5.22 11.08 -16.97
C GLN A 153 4.77 9.76 -17.63
N ASN A 154 5.48 8.65 -17.36
CA ASN A 154 5.12 7.31 -17.87
C ASN A 154 4.44 6.45 -16.80
N SER A 155 3.77 7.07 -15.85
CA SER A 155 2.98 6.34 -14.85
C SER A 155 1.81 5.64 -15.51
N LEU A 156 1.53 4.39 -15.09
CA LEU A 156 0.44 3.56 -15.59
C LEU A 156 -0.48 3.19 -14.44
N PHE A 157 -1.78 3.40 -14.63
CA PHE A 157 -2.83 3.08 -13.70
C PHE A 157 -3.93 2.31 -14.41
N ASN A 158 -4.01 1.01 -14.16
CA ASN A 158 -5.07 0.16 -14.69
C ASN A 158 -5.66 -0.63 -13.52
N PHE A 159 -6.74 -0.11 -12.95
CA PHE A 159 -7.33 -0.70 -11.76
C PHE A 159 -8.83 -0.45 -11.65
N THR A 160 -9.50 -1.31 -10.90
CA THR A 160 -10.85 -1.09 -10.40
C THR A 160 -10.79 -0.83 -8.89
N ALA A 161 -11.64 0.06 -8.41
CA ALA A 161 -11.78 0.32 -6.98
C ALA A 161 -13.25 0.49 -6.60
N ARG A 162 -13.60 -0.03 -5.43
CA ARG A 162 -14.89 0.18 -4.79
C ARG A 162 -14.67 0.63 -3.37
N LEU A 163 -15.34 1.69 -2.99
CA LEU A 163 -15.34 2.27 -1.67
C LEU A 163 -16.79 2.29 -1.17
N ASP A 164 -17.03 1.70 -0.02
CA ASP A 164 -18.36 1.65 0.58
C ASP A 164 -18.34 2.28 1.98
N HIS A 165 -19.38 3.05 2.31
CA HIS A 165 -19.64 3.70 3.61
C HIS A 165 -18.41 4.35 4.26
N PHE A 166 -17.54 4.94 3.46
CA PHE A 166 -16.29 5.56 3.90
C PHE A 166 -16.56 6.84 4.68
N ARG A 167 -16.10 6.86 5.93
CA ARG A 167 -16.29 7.92 6.91
C ARG A 167 -14.96 8.61 7.21
N PRO A 168 -14.49 9.55 6.36
CA PRO A 168 -13.17 10.15 6.52
C PRO A 168 -13.02 10.98 7.82
N ASP A 169 -14.12 11.48 8.38
CA ASP A 169 -14.17 12.11 9.70
C ASP A 169 -13.82 11.11 10.82
N ARG A 170 -14.40 9.92 10.76
CA ARG A 170 -14.16 8.85 11.74
C ARG A 170 -12.80 8.20 11.61
N LEU A 171 -12.22 8.26 10.42
CA LEU A 171 -10.90 7.73 10.11
C LEU A 171 -9.76 8.74 10.38
N ASN A 172 -10.07 9.89 10.97
CA ASN A 172 -9.12 11.00 11.23
C ASN A 172 -8.41 11.50 9.97
N LEU A 173 -9.08 11.44 8.81
CA LEU A 173 -8.53 11.90 7.54
C LEU A 173 -8.90 13.34 7.22
N THR A 174 -10.08 13.78 7.64
CA THR A 174 -10.56 15.17 7.48
C THR A 174 -11.61 15.52 8.51
N ASP A 175 -11.68 16.79 8.86
CA ASP A 175 -12.72 17.42 9.68
C ASP A 175 -13.57 18.43 8.88
N LYS A 176 -13.35 18.50 7.55
CA LYS A 176 -13.91 19.55 6.69
C LYS A 176 -15.44 19.45 6.53
N TYR A 177 -15.99 18.26 6.62
CA TYR A 177 -17.42 17.99 6.40
C TYR A 177 -18.04 17.36 7.63
N GLU A 178 -19.30 17.70 7.92
CA GLU A 178 -20.04 17.13 9.03
C GLU A 178 -20.63 15.76 8.64
N ALA A 179 -20.22 14.71 9.35
CA ALA A 179 -20.65 13.33 9.17
C ALA A 179 -20.60 12.83 7.70
N PRO A 180 -19.50 13.01 6.98
CA PRO A 180 -19.39 12.58 5.58
C PRO A 180 -19.48 11.06 5.47
N ASN A 181 -20.23 10.59 4.48
CA ASN A 181 -20.34 9.18 4.11
C ASN A 181 -20.19 9.07 2.59
N ILE A 182 -19.18 8.35 2.14
CA ILE A 182 -18.81 8.28 0.73
C ILE A 182 -18.87 6.83 0.27
N SER A 183 -19.57 6.60 -0.84
CA SER A 183 -19.51 5.33 -1.57
C SER A 183 -19.26 5.60 -3.03
N LEU A 184 -18.36 4.86 -3.66
CA LEU A 184 -18.04 5.00 -5.08
C LEU A 184 -17.57 3.68 -5.70
N ALA A 185 -17.78 3.55 -7.00
CA ALA A 185 -17.16 2.53 -7.83
C ALA A 185 -16.42 3.22 -8.97
N LEU A 186 -15.15 2.86 -9.13
CA LEU A 186 -14.22 3.50 -10.06
C LEU A 186 -13.53 2.47 -10.94
N ASN A 187 -13.46 2.75 -12.24
CA ASN A 187 -12.58 2.09 -13.18
C ASN A 187 -11.58 3.12 -13.74
N ALA A 188 -10.32 2.79 -13.69
CA ALA A 188 -9.24 3.64 -14.18
C ALA A 188 -8.35 2.84 -15.13
N ASP A 189 -8.16 3.37 -16.33
CA ASP A 189 -7.23 2.83 -17.33
C ASP A 189 -6.57 4.01 -18.03
N PHE A 190 -5.46 4.48 -17.44
CA PHE A 190 -4.77 5.65 -17.97
C PHE A 190 -3.27 5.59 -17.75
N THR A 191 -2.55 6.34 -18.57
CA THR A 191 -1.15 6.69 -18.38
C THR A 191 -1.00 8.19 -18.11
N GLY A 192 0.11 8.58 -17.49
CA GLY A 192 0.40 9.95 -17.11
C GLY A 192 0.47 10.17 -15.61
N ASP A 193 0.93 11.33 -15.19
CA ASP A 193 1.07 11.71 -13.77
C ASP A 193 0.37 13.03 -13.42
N ASN A 194 -0.19 13.70 -14.42
CA ASN A 194 -0.97 14.92 -14.27
C ASN A 194 -1.96 15.09 -15.43
N ILE A 195 -2.86 16.08 -15.34
CA ILE A 195 -3.90 16.31 -16.33
C ILE A 195 -3.37 16.67 -17.73
N ASP A 196 -2.16 17.24 -17.78
CA ASP A 196 -1.57 17.67 -19.05
C ASP A 196 -0.97 16.51 -19.86
N ASN A 197 -0.69 15.38 -19.22
CA ASN A 197 -0.16 14.19 -19.88
C ASN A 197 -0.99 12.93 -19.66
N LEU A 198 -2.20 13.07 -19.13
CA LEU A 198 -3.16 11.98 -18.95
C LEU A 198 -3.58 11.45 -20.32
N GLU A 199 -3.49 10.15 -20.56
CA GLU A 199 -4.00 9.45 -21.72
C GLU A 199 -4.72 8.18 -21.29
N GLY A 200 -6.00 8.04 -21.71
CA GLY A 200 -6.86 6.92 -21.31
C GLY A 200 -8.17 7.40 -20.70
N SER A 201 -8.75 6.61 -19.82
CA SER A 201 -10.06 6.88 -19.23
C SER A 201 -10.12 6.66 -17.73
N ILE A 202 -10.95 7.45 -17.08
CA ILE A 202 -11.39 7.26 -15.69
C ILE A 202 -12.92 7.31 -15.70
N THR A 203 -13.54 6.23 -15.21
CA THR A 203 -15.01 6.13 -15.12
C THR A 203 -15.40 5.92 -13.67
N LEU A 204 -16.22 6.80 -13.15
CA LEU A 204 -17.00 6.59 -11.93
C LEU A 204 -18.33 5.98 -12.33
N ASP A 205 -18.58 4.72 -11.96
CA ASP A 205 -19.85 4.04 -12.24
C ASP A 205 -20.96 4.43 -11.26
N SER A 206 -20.56 4.89 -10.07
CA SER A 206 -21.47 5.48 -9.08
C SER A 206 -20.67 6.29 -8.07
N LEU A 207 -21.25 7.37 -7.59
CA LEU A 207 -20.75 8.15 -6.45
C LEU A 207 -21.93 8.59 -5.60
N SER A 208 -21.91 8.23 -4.33
CA SER A 208 -22.77 8.80 -3.30
C SER A 208 -21.88 9.55 -2.31
N PHE A 209 -22.20 10.82 -2.09
CA PHE A 209 -21.59 11.65 -1.06
C PHE A 209 -22.70 12.24 -0.20
N GLU A 210 -22.75 11.81 1.03
CA GLU A 210 -23.72 12.27 2.02
C GLU A 210 -22.98 13.05 3.09
N THR A 211 -23.54 14.18 3.53
CA THR A 211 -23.06 15.00 4.64
C THR A 211 -24.25 15.75 5.21
N THR A 212 -24.15 16.26 6.43
CA THR A 212 -25.21 17.07 7.02
C THR A 212 -25.07 18.55 6.58
N PRO A 213 -26.09 19.18 6.00
CA PRO A 213 -27.45 18.69 5.69
C PRO A 213 -27.63 18.23 4.24
N SER A 214 -26.59 17.97 3.48
CA SER A 214 -26.64 17.81 2.02
C SER A 214 -26.26 16.39 1.57
N SER A 215 -26.81 15.96 0.45
CA SER A 215 -26.39 14.76 -0.24
C SER A 215 -26.19 15.03 -1.73
N PHE A 216 -25.24 14.32 -2.32
CA PHE A 216 -24.95 14.37 -3.74
C PHE A 216 -24.84 12.94 -4.28
N PHE A 217 -25.49 12.70 -5.40
CA PHE A 217 -25.45 11.41 -6.07
C PHE A 217 -25.15 11.58 -7.56
N LEU A 218 -24.25 10.77 -8.08
CA LEU A 218 -23.84 10.73 -9.48
C LEU A 218 -23.91 9.27 -9.96
N LYS A 219 -24.67 8.99 -11.02
CA LYS A 219 -24.76 7.63 -11.57
C LYS A 219 -23.57 7.29 -12.43
N LYS A 220 -23.14 8.23 -13.26
CA LYS A 220 -21.98 8.02 -14.13
C LYS A 220 -21.22 9.33 -14.34
N PHE A 221 -19.91 9.23 -14.23
CA PHE A 221 -18.98 10.29 -14.63
C PHE A 221 -17.80 9.64 -15.35
N GLU A 222 -17.47 10.16 -16.51
CA GLU A 222 -16.40 9.62 -17.33
C GLU A 222 -15.50 10.75 -17.83
N VAL A 223 -14.21 10.58 -17.70
CA VAL A 223 -13.17 11.42 -18.26
C VAL A 223 -12.37 10.59 -19.22
N VAL A 224 -12.33 11.00 -20.50
CA VAL A 224 -11.50 10.40 -21.53
C VAL A 224 -10.51 11.44 -22.01
N ALA A 225 -9.24 11.14 -21.89
CA ALA A 225 -8.16 11.97 -22.40
C ALA A 225 -7.44 11.25 -23.55
N SER A 226 -7.30 11.91 -24.69
CA SER A 226 -6.66 11.36 -25.88
C SER A 226 -5.89 12.44 -26.65
N GLY A 227 -4.98 12.01 -27.52
CA GLY A 227 -4.18 12.89 -28.36
C GLY A 227 -2.86 13.32 -27.73
N HIS A 228 -1.97 13.84 -28.55
CA HIS A 228 -0.61 14.20 -28.16
C HIS A 228 -0.37 15.70 -28.41
N SER A 229 0.35 16.34 -27.51
CA SER A 229 0.79 17.74 -27.64
C SER A 229 -0.34 18.73 -27.97
N LEU A 230 -0.37 19.31 -29.18
CA LEU A 230 -1.29 20.37 -29.58
C LEU A 230 -2.71 19.88 -29.94
N ASP A 231 -2.88 18.59 -30.23
CA ASP A 231 -4.18 17.99 -30.63
C ASP A 231 -4.84 17.22 -29.47
N ARG A 232 -4.63 17.66 -28.26
CA ARG A 232 -5.14 17.00 -27.07
C ARG A 232 -6.61 17.24 -26.88
N GLN A 233 -7.36 16.16 -26.62
CA GLN A 233 -8.80 16.21 -26.33
C GLN A 233 -9.06 15.66 -24.95
N LEU A 234 -9.84 16.38 -24.16
CA LEU A 234 -10.38 15.95 -22.90
C LEU A 234 -11.92 15.97 -23.02
N THR A 235 -12.51 14.78 -22.96
CA THR A 235 -13.95 14.62 -22.98
C THR A 235 -14.44 14.28 -21.58
N ILE A 236 -15.38 15.06 -21.07
CA ILE A 236 -16.05 14.81 -19.78
C ILE A 236 -17.51 14.56 -20.05
N THR A 237 -17.99 13.41 -19.61
CA THR A 237 -19.37 12.98 -19.72
C THR A 237 -19.95 12.71 -18.33
N SER A 238 -21.14 13.18 -18.06
CA SER A 238 -21.80 12.97 -16.77
C SER A 238 -23.31 12.92 -16.97
N ASP A 239 -24.02 12.21 -16.10
CA ASP A 239 -25.48 12.23 -16.05
C ASP A 239 -26.07 13.55 -15.52
N ILE A 240 -25.23 14.45 -15.01
CA ILE A 240 -25.63 15.78 -14.53
C ILE A 240 -25.32 16.87 -15.58
N LEU A 241 -24.31 16.65 -16.42
CA LEU A 241 -23.89 17.55 -17.50
C LEU A 241 -24.47 17.02 -18.81
N ASN A 242 -25.57 17.61 -19.27
CA ASN A 242 -26.13 17.42 -20.62
C ASN A 242 -25.72 18.57 -21.52
#